data_fb918319e6d28013d074ba4726b4e4f9
#
_entry.id   fb918319e6d28013d074ba4726b4e4f9
#
_cell.length_a   1.000
_cell.length_b   1.000
_cell.length_c   1.000
_cell.angle_alpha   90.00
_cell.angle_beta   90.00
_cell.angle_gamma   90.00
#
_symmetry.space_group_name_H-M   'P 1'
#
loop_
_entity.id
_entity.type
_entity.pdbx_description
1 polymer ?
#
loop_
_entity_poly.entity_id
_entity_poly.type
_entity_poly.pdbx_seq_one_letter_code
_entity_poly.pdbx_strand_id
1 'polypeptide(L)'
;MVKKLISFLGREISGLHDAAYLLGAFALMSQVLALVRDRLLAHTFGASQALDLYYAAFRVPDFLFAVVASLFSASIIIPFLSERVRISKDVGREFLSVVFSIFLIVMIVFSIIIFFLFPFFVSKIFPGFSDEPFRSEIILLTRILLLSPIMLGLSNLIASVTQLYNRFFIYGISPLL
;
A
#
# COMPACT_ATOMS: atom_id res chain seq x y z
N MET A 1 -6.24 -26.16 15.03
CA MET A 1 -5.18 -25.55 14.23
C MET A 1 -5.32 -24.02 14.16
N VAL A 2 -6.46 -23.50 13.75
CA VAL A 2 -6.72 -22.05 13.60
C VAL A 2 -6.47 -21.25 14.89
N LYS A 3 -6.92 -21.70 16.07
CA LYS A 3 -6.66 -21.03 17.36
C LYS A 3 -5.17 -20.90 17.72
N LYS A 4 -4.35 -21.92 17.39
CA LYS A 4 -2.89 -21.87 17.60
C LYS A 4 -2.22 -20.88 16.64
N LEU A 5 -2.70 -20.80 15.40
CA LEU A 5 -2.21 -19.84 14.41
C LEU A 5 -2.53 -18.39 14.84
N ILE A 6 -3.77 -18.14 15.28
CA ILE A 6 -4.20 -16.83 15.77
C ILE A 6 -3.42 -16.40 17.02
N SER A 7 -3.15 -17.34 17.96
CA SER A 7 -2.35 -17.04 19.16
C SER A 7 -0.87 -16.76 18.83
N PHE A 8 -0.33 -17.40 17.79
CA PHE A 8 1.02 -17.13 17.31
C PHE A 8 1.12 -15.77 16.58
N LEU A 9 0.13 -15.46 15.74
CA LEU A 9 0.01 -14.17 15.05
C LEU A 9 -0.18 -12.99 16.00
N GLY A 10 -0.84 -13.21 17.15
CA GLY A 10 -1.10 -12.18 18.17
C GLY A 10 -0.01 -12.03 19.22
N ARG A 11 1.14 -12.71 19.08
CA ARG A 11 2.22 -12.67 20.09
C ARG A 11 2.86 -11.28 20.14
N GLU A 12 2.87 -10.70 21.31
CA GLU A 12 3.57 -9.44 21.58
C GLU A 12 5.08 -9.69 21.62
N ILE A 13 5.82 -8.91 20.83
CA ILE A 13 7.29 -8.97 20.82
C ILE A 13 7.79 -7.78 21.63
N SER A 14 8.32 -8.06 22.81
CA SER A 14 8.78 -7.04 23.76
C SER A 14 10.19 -6.54 23.50
N GLY A 15 10.97 -7.21 22.64
CA GLY A 15 12.35 -6.85 22.30
C GLY A 15 12.44 -6.02 21.03
N LEU A 16 13.07 -4.83 21.09
CA LEU A 16 13.31 -3.98 19.92
C LEU A 16 14.14 -4.71 18.85
N HIS A 17 15.14 -5.47 19.27
CA HIS A 17 15.99 -6.25 18.36
C HIS A 17 15.23 -7.39 17.71
N ASP A 18 14.42 -8.12 18.47
CA ASP A 18 13.62 -9.23 17.94
C ASP A 18 12.57 -8.73 16.92
N ALA A 19 11.95 -7.59 17.20
CA ALA A 19 11.04 -6.94 16.27
C ALA A 19 11.76 -6.51 14.99
N ALA A 20 12.97 -5.93 15.08
CA ALA A 20 13.76 -5.51 13.94
C ALA A 20 14.18 -6.70 13.06
N TYR A 21 14.65 -7.80 13.66
CA TYR A 21 14.99 -9.03 12.92
C TYR A 21 13.79 -9.64 12.22
N LEU A 22 12.65 -9.70 12.90
CA LEU A 22 11.42 -10.22 12.32
C LEU A 22 10.97 -9.39 11.12
N LEU A 23 10.91 -8.08 11.27
CA LEU A 23 10.52 -7.17 10.19
C LEU A 23 11.50 -7.21 9.02
N GLY A 24 12.80 -7.28 9.30
CA GLY A 24 13.84 -7.44 8.29
C GLY A 24 13.69 -8.75 7.51
N ALA A 25 13.40 -9.86 8.21
CA ALA A 25 13.17 -11.16 7.56
C ALA A 25 11.93 -11.12 6.65
N PHE A 26 10.81 -10.55 7.11
CA PHE A 26 9.61 -10.40 6.27
C PHE A 26 9.85 -9.48 5.08
N ALA A 27 10.59 -8.38 5.25
CA ALA A 27 10.94 -7.49 4.16
C ALA A 27 11.80 -8.20 3.11
N LEU A 28 12.80 -9.00 3.51
CA LEU A 28 13.60 -9.81 2.59
C LEU A 28 12.75 -10.85 1.86
N MET A 29 11.87 -11.56 2.56
CA MET A 29 10.94 -12.51 1.94
C MET A 29 10.04 -11.83 0.90
N SER A 30 9.49 -10.67 1.22
CA SER A 30 8.68 -9.87 0.30
C SER A 30 9.46 -9.47 -0.95
N GLN A 31 10.72 -9.04 -0.81
CA GLN A 31 11.59 -8.71 -1.95
C GLN A 31 11.91 -9.93 -2.82
N VAL A 32 12.16 -11.09 -2.21
CA VAL A 32 12.38 -12.33 -2.96
C VAL A 32 11.13 -12.74 -3.74
N LEU A 33 9.94 -12.65 -3.12
CA LEU A 33 8.68 -12.93 -3.81
C LEU A 33 8.42 -11.95 -4.96
N ALA A 34 8.74 -10.67 -4.77
CA ALA A 34 8.65 -9.67 -5.84
C ALA A 34 9.56 -10.00 -7.02
N LEU A 35 10.81 -10.40 -6.75
CA LEU A 35 11.75 -10.85 -7.79
C LEU A 35 11.26 -12.10 -8.52
N VAL A 36 10.69 -13.08 -7.80
CA VAL A 36 10.10 -14.29 -8.41
C VAL A 36 8.93 -13.90 -9.30
N ARG A 37 8.03 -13.04 -8.81
CA ARG A 37 6.90 -12.53 -9.61
C ARG A 37 7.39 -11.87 -10.90
N ASP A 38 8.34 -10.94 -10.80
CA ASP A 38 8.83 -10.19 -11.95
C ASP A 38 9.55 -11.12 -12.95
N ARG A 39 10.28 -12.12 -12.46
CA ARG A 39 10.92 -13.14 -13.30
C ARG A 39 9.89 -14.03 -14.01
N LEU A 40 8.82 -14.43 -13.32
CA LEU A 40 7.72 -15.19 -13.93
C LEU A 40 6.99 -14.38 -15.00
N LEU A 41 6.70 -13.11 -14.73
CA LEU A 41 6.10 -12.21 -15.71
C LEU A 41 6.99 -12.04 -16.93
N ALA A 42 8.29 -11.79 -16.75
CA ALA A 42 9.24 -11.66 -17.83
C ALA A 42 9.40 -12.96 -18.63
N HIS A 43 9.34 -14.13 -17.97
CA HIS A 43 9.41 -15.43 -18.65
C HIS A 43 8.13 -15.73 -19.46
N THR A 44 6.96 -15.37 -18.94
CA THR A 44 5.66 -15.68 -19.57
C THR A 44 5.32 -14.72 -20.70
N PHE A 45 5.58 -13.44 -20.51
CA PHE A 45 5.20 -12.40 -21.47
C PHE A 45 6.39 -11.90 -22.32
N GLY A 46 7.62 -12.22 -21.91
CA GLY A 46 8.83 -11.74 -22.57
C GLY A 46 8.96 -10.21 -22.56
N ALA A 47 9.76 -9.65 -23.45
CA ALA A 47 9.83 -8.22 -23.73
C ALA A 47 8.66 -7.83 -24.65
N SER A 48 7.46 -7.81 -24.09
CA SER A 48 6.23 -7.54 -24.85
C SER A 48 5.62 -6.19 -24.47
N GLN A 49 4.91 -5.60 -25.42
CA GLN A 49 4.16 -4.36 -25.22
C GLN A 49 3.07 -4.49 -24.15
N ALA A 50 2.51 -5.71 -23.96
CA ALA A 50 1.54 -5.99 -22.91
C ALA A 50 2.16 -5.87 -21.51
N LEU A 51 3.40 -6.32 -21.31
CA LEU A 51 4.12 -6.18 -20.04
C LEU A 51 4.50 -4.73 -19.76
N ASP A 52 4.91 -4.00 -20.80
CA ASP A 52 5.22 -2.56 -20.69
C ASP A 52 3.96 -1.76 -20.32
N LEU A 53 2.82 -2.08 -20.92
CA LEU A 53 1.53 -1.48 -20.61
C LEU A 53 1.11 -1.75 -19.16
N TYR A 54 1.30 -2.99 -18.70
CA TYR A 54 1.03 -3.38 -17.31
C TYR A 54 1.83 -2.53 -16.33
N TYR A 55 3.15 -2.45 -16.50
CA TYR A 55 3.99 -1.64 -15.61
C TYR A 55 3.71 -0.14 -15.72
N ALA A 56 3.41 0.36 -16.91
CA ALA A 56 3.06 1.76 -17.12
C ALA A 56 1.76 2.13 -16.39
N ALA A 57 0.75 1.24 -16.42
CA ALA A 57 -0.54 1.48 -15.78
C ALA A 57 -0.45 1.58 -14.25
N PHE A 58 0.50 0.90 -13.60
CA PHE A 58 0.74 1.01 -12.15
C PHE A 58 1.40 2.33 -11.74
N ARG A 59 2.14 3.00 -12.63
CA ARG A 59 2.94 4.19 -12.28
C ARG A 59 2.13 5.31 -11.65
N VAL A 60 0.94 5.57 -12.17
CA VAL A 60 0.10 6.67 -11.70
C VAL A 60 -0.55 6.34 -10.34
N PRO A 61 -1.18 5.17 -10.14
CA PRO A 61 -1.66 4.73 -8.84
C PRO A 61 -0.55 4.68 -7.78
N ASP A 62 0.62 4.14 -8.11
CA ASP A 62 1.76 4.06 -7.19
C ASP A 62 2.28 5.44 -6.78
N PHE A 63 2.36 6.38 -7.73
CA PHE A 63 2.73 7.76 -7.44
C PHE A 63 1.71 8.43 -6.51
N LEU A 64 0.41 8.29 -6.80
CA LEU A 64 -0.65 8.77 -5.92
C LEU A 64 -0.50 8.21 -4.50
N PHE A 65 -0.30 6.90 -4.39
CA PHE A 65 -0.09 6.24 -3.12
C PHE A 65 1.14 6.80 -2.39
N ALA A 66 2.28 6.92 -3.06
CA ALA A 66 3.52 7.43 -2.45
C ALA A 66 3.36 8.86 -1.91
N VAL A 67 2.70 9.74 -2.66
CA VAL A 67 2.44 11.13 -2.24
C VAL A 67 1.52 11.17 -1.02
N VAL A 68 0.37 10.50 -1.07
CA VAL A 68 -0.60 10.54 0.03
C VAL A 68 -0.09 9.76 1.24
N ALA A 69 0.49 8.56 1.04
CA ALA A 69 1.00 7.74 2.13
C ALA A 69 2.15 8.41 2.89
N SER A 70 2.94 9.27 2.25
CA SER A 70 3.98 10.04 2.94
C SER A 70 3.41 10.97 4.02
N LEU A 71 2.23 11.55 3.78
CA LEU A 71 1.52 12.41 4.74
C LEU A 71 0.92 11.61 5.90
N PHE A 72 0.53 10.36 5.65
CA PHE A 72 -0.07 9.44 6.63
C PHE A 72 0.90 8.33 7.06
N SER A 73 2.20 8.63 7.09
CA SER A 73 3.22 7.64 7.44
C SER A 73 3.12 7.21 8.92
N ALA A 74 3.51 5.97 9.18
CA ALA A 74 3.58 5.43 10.54
C ALA A 74 4.43 6.31 11.46
N SER A 75 5.50 6.92 10.95
CA SER A 75 6.38 7.82 11.69
C SER A 75 5.67 9.06 12.22
N ILE A 76 4.60 9.50 11.55
CA ILE A 76 3.78 10.65 12.00
C ILE A 76 2.63 10.13 12.88
N ILE A 77 1.93 9.07 12.46
CA ILE A 77 0.73 8.58 13.13
C ILE A 77 1.05 7.97 14.50
N ILE A 78 2.10 7.17 14.62
CA ILE A 78 2.42 6.44 15.85
C ILE A 78 2.65 7.38 17.05
N PRO A 79 3.50 8.45 17.01
CA PRO A 79 3.69 9.33 18.14
C PRO A 79 2.39 10.04 18.56
N PHE A 80 1.63 10.59 17.61
CA PHE A 80 0.35 11.25 17.91
C PHE A 80 -0.68 10.28 18.51
N LEU A 81 -0.77 9.07 17.96
CA LEU A 81 -1.67 8.04 18.45
C LEU A 81 -1.27 7.58 19.87
N SER A 82 0.04 7.38 20.12
CA SER A 82 0.54 6.96 21.42
C SER A 82 0.23 7.98 22.52
N GLU A 83 0.35 9.28 22.21
CA GLU A 83 0.00 10.36 23.13
C GLU A 83 -1.51 10.36 23.45
N ARG A 84 -2.36 10.20 22.44
CA ARG A 84 -3.82 10.16 22.61
C ARG A 84 -4.29 8.94 23.40
N VAL A 85 -3.71 7.77 23.14
CA VAL A 85 -4.02 6.53 23.88
C VAL A 85 -3.58 6.62 25.36
N ARG A 86 -2.54 7.40 25.68
CA ARG A 86 -2.13 7.67 27.07
C ARG A 86 -3.17 8.46 27.85
N ILE A 87 -3.91 9.37 27.20
CA ILE A 87 -4.98 10.14 27.82
C ILE A 87 -6.16 9.22 28.10
N SER A 88 -6.67 8.54 27.07
CA SER A 88 -7.77 7.55 27.16
C SER A 88 -7.80 6.69 25.91
N LYS A 89 -8.25 5.44 26.06
CA LYS A 89 -8.49 4.54 24.90
C LYS A 89 -9.54 5.10 23.94
N ASP A 90 -10.52 5.82 24.46
CA ASP A 90 -11.57 6.41 23.65
C ASP A 90 -11.05 7.60 22.82
N VAL A 91 -10.19 8.45 23.39
CA VAL A 91 -9.52 9.54 22.65
C VAL A 91 -8.60 9.00 21.57
N GLY A 92 -7.90 7.90 21.83
CA GLY A 92 -7.09 7.22 20.81
C GLY A 92 -7.93 6.64 19.66
N ARG A 93 -9.10 6.06 19.99
CA ARG A 93 -10.05 5.53 18.98
C ARG A 93 -10.65 6.66 18.12
N GLU A 94 -11.03 7.76 18.74
CA GLU A 94 -11.56 8.94 18.05
C GLU A 94 -10.51 9.50 17.08
N PHE A 95 -9.26 9.68 17.53
CA PHE A 95 -8.16 10.12 16.68
C PHE A 95 -7.96 9.19 15.46
N LEU A 96 -7.95 7.87 15.67
CA LEU A 96 -7.85 6.90 14.58
C LEU A 96 -9.00 7.04 13.58
N SER A 97 -10.23 7.16 14.08
CA SER A 97 -11.41 7.33 13.23
C SER A 97 -11.31 8.58 12.34
N VAL A 98 -10.82 9.69 12.90
CA VAL A 98 -10.61 10.95 12.16
C VAL A 98 -9.51 10.76 11.11
N VAL A 99 -8.37 10.17 11.48
CA VAL A 99 -7.25 9.92 10.54
C VAL A 99 -7.69 9.01 9.39
N PHE A 100 -8.42 7.93 9.69
CA PHE A 100 -8.98 7.04 8.65
C PHE A 100 -9.94 7.77 7.71
N SER A 101 -10.82 8.58 8.27
CA SER A 101 -11.82 9.33 7.49
C SER A 101 -11.14 10.34 6.56
N ILE A 102 -10.19 11.11 7.08
CA ILE A 102 -9.44 12.10 6.29
C ILE A 102 -8.64 11.38 5.20
N PHE A 103 -7.93 10.31 5.54
CA PHE A 103 -7.18 9.52 4.56
C PHE A 103 -8.08 9.02 3.42
N LEU A 104 -9.22 8.40 3.75
CA LEU A 104 -10.17 7.90 2.75
C LEU A 104 -10.69 9.01 1.84
N ILE A 105 -11.11 10.13 2.42
CA ILE A 105 -11.62 11.27 1.66
C ILE A 105 -10.54 11.77 0.70
N VAL A 106 -9.33 11.99 1.19
CA VAL A 106 -8.20 12.45 0.38
C VAL A 106 -7.91 11.47 -0.76
N MET A 107 -7.80 10.16 -0.46
CA MET A 107 -7.52 9.15 -1.48
C MET A 107 -8.63 9.06 -2.53
N ILE A 108 -9.90 9.08 -2.12
CA ILE A 108 -11.04 9.03 -3.03
C ILE A 108 -11.07 10.27 -3.92
N VAL A 109 -10.89 11.46 -3.35
CA VAL A 109 -10.90 12.72 -4.11
C VAL A 109 -9.79 12.74 -5.15
N PHE A 110 -8.55 12.40 -4.77
CA PHE A 110 -7.44 12.34 -5.72
C PHE A 110 -7.62 11.25 -6.77
N SER A 111 -8.14 10.07 -6.39
CA SER A 111 -8.45 9.00 -7.35
C SER A 111 -9.50 9.43 -8.36
N ILE A 112 -10.55 10.14 -7.93
CA ILE A 112 -11.59 10.69 -8.83
C ILE A 112 -10.98 11.75 -9.76
N ILE A 113 -10.17 12.65 -9.24
CA ILE A 113 -9.49 13.67 -10.04
C ILE A 113 -8.64 13.00 -11.12
N ILE A 114 -7.81 12.04 -10.76
CA ILE A 114 -6.96 11.31 -11.69
C ILE A 114 -7.80 10.51 -12.70
N PHE A 115 -8.87 9.85 -12.26
CA PHE A 115 -9.77 9.08 -13.12
C PHE A 115 -10.30 9.91 -14.32
N PHE A 116 -10.65 11.17 -14.09
CA PHE A 116 -11.15 12.06 -15.13
C PHE A 116 -10.04 12.79 -15.89
N LEU A 117 -8.94 13.17 -15.23
CA LEU A 117 -7.87 13.91 -15.86
C LEU A 117 -6.89 13.04 -16.63
N PHE A 118 -6.67 11.79 -16.25
CA PHE A 118 -5.67 10.90 -16.84
C PHE A 118 -5.78 10.78 -18.37
N PRO A 119 -6.99 10.62 -18.96
CA PRO A 119 -7.11 10.55 -20.44
C PRO A 119 -6.55 11.76 -21.19
N PHE A 120 -6.52 12.94 -20.58
CA PHE A 120 -5.98 14.15 -21.17
C PHE A 120 -4.45 14.22 -21.09
N PHE A 121 -3.87 13.58 -20.08
CA PHE A 121 -2.43 13.63 -19.82
C PHE A 121 -1.68 12.37 -20.29
N VAL A 122 -2.38 11.29 -20.62
CA VAL A 122 -1.75 10.00 -20.96
C VAL A 122 -0.69 10.11 -22.04
N SER A 123 -0.96 10.83 -23.14
CA SER A 123 0.00 11.00 -24.26
C SER A 123 1.22 11.85 -23.88
N LYS A 124 1.11 12.71 -22.85
CA LYS A 124 2.25 13.48 -22.33
C LYS A 124 3.09 12.69 -21.35
N ILE A 125 2.44 11.86 -20.52
CA ILE A 125 3.10 11.05 -19.49
C ILE A 125 3.72 9.80 -20.10
N PHE A 126 3.02 9.19 -21.06
CA PHE A 126 3.40 7.94 -21.73
C PHE A 126 3.36 8.10 -23.25
N PRO A 127 4.36 8.80 -23.86
CA PRO A 127 4.37 9.04 -25.30
C PRO A 127 4.40 7.75 -26.13
N GLY A 128 4.96 6.65 -25.59
CA GLY A 128 4.98 5.33 -26.24
C GLY A 128 3.62 4.63 -26.34
N PHE A 129 2.59 5.14 -25.66
CA PHE A 129 1.23 4.61 -25.67
C PHE A 129 0.21 5.65 -26.14
N SER A 130 0.62 6.54 -27.05
CA SER A 130 -0.22 7.62 -27.57
C SER A 130 -1.22 7.15 -28.63
N ASP A 131 -0.89 6.05 -29.32
CA ASP A 131 -1.69 5.51 -30.42
C ASP A 131 -2.67 4.43 -29.94
N GLU A 132 -3.81 4.32 -30.61
CA GLU A 132 -4.75 3.23 -30.38
C GLU A 132 -4.22 1.89 -30.94
N PRO A 133 -4.49 0.74 -30.29
CA PRO A 133 -5.40 0.55 -29.15
C PRO A 133 -4.76 0.78 -27.76
N PHE A 134 -3.45 0.96 -27.67
CA PHE A 134 -2.72 1.01 -26.39
C PHE A 134 -3.14 2.18 -25.50
N ARG A 135 -3.54 3.30 -26.11
CA ARG A 135 -4.03 4.45 -25.36
C ARG A 135 -5.30 4.14 -24.58
N SER A 136 -6.24 3.44 -25.18
CA SER A 136 -7.49 3.04 -24.50
C SER A 136 -7.23 1.99 -23.42
N GLU A 137 -6.32 1.06 -23.67
CA GLU A 137 -5.97 0.01 -22.73
C GLU A 137 -5.27 0.56 -21.47
N ILE A 138 -4.29 1.46 -21.62
CA ILE A 138 -3.60 2.07 -20.46
C ILE A 138 -4.55 2.93 -19.62
N ILE A 139 -5.49 3.64 -20.26
CA ILE A 139 -6.51 4.41 -19.55
C ILE A 139 -7.41 3.49 -18.74
N LEU A 140 -7.88 2.40 -19.34
CA LEU A 140 -8.75 1.44 -18.67
C LEU A 140 -8.04 0.77 -17.50
N LEU A 141 -6.83 0.25 -17.71
CA LEU A 141 -6.04 -0.39 -16.67
C LEU A 141 -5.72 0.57 -15.51
N THR A 142 -5.26 1.79 -15.83
CA THR A 142 -4.98 2.80 -14.79
C THR A 142 -6.22 3.11 -13.96
N ARG A 143 -7.40 3.25 -14.59
CA ARG A 143 -8.67 3.50 -13.89
C ARG A 143 -9.04 2.37 -12.93
N ILE A 144 -8.87 1.13 -13.34
CA ILE A 144 -9.11 -0.04 -12.48
C ILE A 144 -8.10 -0.05 -11.31
N LEU A 145 -6.84 0.22 -11.60
CA LEU A 145 -5.76 0.21 -10.62
C LEU A 145 -5.81 1.37 -9.62
N LEU A 146 -6.57 2.44 -9.88
CA LEU A 146 -6.80 3.52 -8.90
C LEU A 146 -7.49 3.04 -7.61
N LEU A 147 -8.08 1.86 -7.59
CA LEU A 147 -8.57 1.23 -6.36
C LEU A 147 -7.43 0.74 -5.46
N SER A 148 -6.30 0.35 -6.05
CA SER A 148 -5.14 -0.20 -5.34
C SER A 148 -4.58 0.75 -4.26
N PRO A 149 -4.30 2.05 -4.53
CA PRO A 149 -3.78 2.96 -3.50
C PRO A 149 -4.72 3.12 -2.30
N ILE A 150 -6.03 3.05 -2.50
CA ILE A 150 -7.01 3.13 -1.42
C ILE A 150 -6.87 1.90 -0.50
N MET A 151 -6.82 0.70 -1.08
CA MET A 151 -6.69 -0.55 -0.33
C MET A 151 -5.33 -0.65 0.38
N LEU A 152 -4.24 -0.30 -0.31
CA LEU A 152 -2.89 -0.29 0.26
C LEU A 152 -2.78 0.73 1.41
N GLY A 153 -3.35 1.90 1.25
CA GLY A 153 -3.32 2.92 2.28
C GLY A 153 -4.11 2.53 3.53
N LEU A 154 -5.29 1.93 3.35
CA LEU A 154 -6.04 1.35 4.48
C LEU A 154 -5.24 0.26 5.19
N SER A 155 -4.60 -0.63 4.44
CA SER A 155 -3.72 -1.66 4.99
C SER A 155 -2.58 -1.04 5.82
N ASN A 156 -1.93 0.01 5.34
CA ASN A 156 -0.86 0.71 6.06
C ASN A 156 -1.34 1.40 7.34
N LEU A 157 -2.54 1.99 7.35
CA LEU A 157 -3.12 2.56 8.56
C LEU A 157 -3.40 1.48 9.61
N ILE A 158 -3.99 0.36 9.21
CA ILE A 158 -4.22 -0.80 10.10
C ILE A 158 -2.88 -1.33 10.62
N ALA A 159 -1.88 -1.42 9.75
CA ALA A 159 -0.54 -1.85 10.10
C ALA A 159 0.11 -0.93 11.15
N SER A 160 -0.07 0.39 11.05
CA SER A 160 0.42 1.35 12.05
C SER A 160 -0.20 1.12 13.43
N VAL A 161 -1.48 0.78 13.48
CA VAL A 161 -2.17 0.42 14.73
C VAL A 161 -1.60 -0.86 15.33
N THR A 162 -1.40 -1.90 14.51
CA THR A 162 -0.82 -3.18 15.00
C THR A 162 0.60 -2.99 15.52
N GLN A 163 1.37 -2.09 14.90
CA GLN A 163 2.72 -1.74 15.35
C GLN A 163 2.72 -1.03 16.70
N LEU A 164 1.77 -0.11 16.96
CA LEU A 164 1.62 0.54 18.26
C LEU A 164 1.36 -0.47 19.40
N TYR A 165 0.60 -1.54 19.12
CA TYR A 165 0.33 -2.60 20.11
C TYR A 165 1.39 -3.72 20.11
N ASN A 166 2.61 -3.47 19.59
CA ASN A 166 3.73 -4.42 19.53
C ASN A 166 3.41 -5.74 18.82
N ARG A 167 2.40 -5.76 17.93
CA ARG A 167 2.01 -6.94 17.16
C ARG A 167 2.72 -6.97 15.81
N PHE A 168 4.04 -6.96 15.84
CA PHE A 168 4.91 -6.86 14.67
C PHE A 168 4.76 -8.00 13.67
N PHE A 169 4.28 -9.16 14.11
CA PHE A 169 4.07 -10.30 13.24
C PHE A 169 2.94 -10.05 12.21
N ILE A 170 1.81 -9.48 12.67
CA ILE A 170 0.68 -9.13 11.78
C ILE A 170 1.12 -8.03 10.81
N TYR A 171 1.87 -7.04 11.30
CA TYR A 171 2.44 -5.99 10.46
C TYR A 171 3.37 -6.56 9.38
N GLY A 172 4.28 -7.47 9.74
CA GLY A 172 5.28 -8.03 8.82
C GLY A 172 4.70 -8.95 7.74
N ILE A 173 3.58 -9.62 8.01
CA ILE A 173 2.91 -10.50 7.04
C ILE A 173 2.14 -9.71 5.97
N SER A 174 1.69 -8.50 6.30
CA SER A 174 0.87 -7.67 5.38
C SER A 174 1.50 -7.49 3.99
N PRO A 175 2.79 -7.21 3.82
CA PRO A 175 3.41 -7.05 2.50
C PRO A 175 3.66 -8.38 1.75
N LEU A 176 3.39 -9.54 2.38
CA LEU A 176 3.54 -10.87 1.75
C LEU A 176 2.24 -11.36 1.10
N LEU A 177 1.10 -10.78 1.50
CA LEU A 177 -0.23 -11.10 0.99
C LEU A 177 -0.62 -10.18 -0.16
#